data_fdc908d246c65a6d6ac0ca05153005ec
#
_entry.id   fdc908d246c65a6d6ac0ca05153005ec
#
_cell.length_a   1.000
_cell.length_b   1.000
_cell.length_c   1.000
_cell.angle_alpha   90.00
_cell.angle_beta   90.00
_cell.angle_gamma   90.00
#
_symmetry.space_group_name_H-M   'P 1'
#
loop_
_entity.id
_entity.type
_entity.pdbx_description
1 polymer ?
#
loop_
_entity_poly.entity_id
_entity_poly.type
_entity_poly.pdbx_seq_one_letter_code
_entity_poly.pdbx_strand_id
1 'polypeptide(L)'
;GRNVAANELWKAYAPFAEKTGNLQDLARMTNLMTGVLSLKGMGTSAFKRNLLNAVGFFSPRYTYAQFAMVGHLLKGNGYTAKQARQMVLGTMMFNTTFFTLAAMALGQKPMIDPRPKRMGGDGADLWTVQVGDKRIGVGGIIYAPMKVMMDTMGTAVDDPDALATFDMSNPVLRAYRGKSAGFTGESWSLITGRDYIGEPVRDGWSVSTDYL
;
A
#
# COMPACT_ATOMS: atom_id res chain seq x y z
N GLY A 1 -2.71 -5.43 19.55
CA GLY A 1 -2.49 -5.43 18.11
C GLY A 1 -1.05 -5.15 17.68
N ARG A 2 -0.66 -3.89 17.42
CA ARG A 2 0.65 -3.54 16.83
C ARG A 2 1.86 -3.97 17.64
N ASN A 3 1.80 -3.79 18.96
CA ASN A 3 2.90 -4.18 19.86
C ASN A 3 3.07 -5.70 19.95
N VAL A 4 2.00 -6.45 19.81
CA VAL A 4 2.08 -7.92 19.78
C VAL A 4 2.80 -8.38 18.52
N ALA A 5 2.41 -7.86 17.35
CA ALA A 5 3.05 -8.20 16.09
C ALA A 5 4.54 -7.81 16.07
N ALA A 6 4.88 -6.61 16.60
CA ALA A 6 6.27 -6.18 16.74
C ALA A 6 7.08 -7.13 17.62
N ASN A 7 6.49 -7.57 18.74
CA ASN A 7 7.13 -8.45 19.70
C ASN A 7 7.37 -9.86 19.12
N GLU A 8 6.40 -10.39 18.40
CA GLU A 8 6.53 -11.70 17.75
C GLU A 8 7.58 -11.69 16.62
N LEU A 9 7.59 -10.61 15.80
CA LEU A 9 8.65 -10.41 14.82
C LEU A 9 10.04 -10.31 15.48
N TRP A 10 10.15 -9.54 16.54
CA TRP A 10 11.39 -9.42 17.29
C TRP A 10 11.87 -10.75 17.84
N LYS A 11 11.00 -11.49 18.54
CA LYS A 11 11.34 -12.81 19.10
C LYS A 11 11.79 -13.80 18.02
N ALA A 12 11.13 -13.81 16.87
CA ALA A 12 11.46 -14.71 15.77
C ALA A 12 12.84 -14.44 15.14
N TYR A 13 13.22 -13.18 15.04
CA TYR A 13 14.41 -12.80 14.25
C TYR A 13 15.59 -12.26 15.07
N ALA A 14 15.39 -11.82 16.33
CA ALA A 14 16.45 -11.26 17.15
C ALA A 14 17.63 -12.21 17.39
N PRO A 15 17.45 -13.51 17.67
CA PRO A 15 18.57 -14.41 17.88
C PRO A 15 19.48 -14.54 16.66
N PHE A 16 18.91 -14.45 15.47
CA PHE A 16 19.70 -14.48 14.24
C PHE A 16 20.35 -13.13 13.93
N ALA A 17 19.62 -12.03 14.15
CA ALA A 17 20.14 -10.68 13.95
C ALA A 17 21.28 -10.36 14.92
N GLU A 18 21.22 -10.88 16.15
CA GLU A 18 22.28 -10.75 17.14
C GLU A 18 23.58 -11.45 16.70
N LYS A 19 23.48 -12.69 16.24
CA LYS A 19 24.63 -13.45 15.71
C LYS A 19 25.27 -12.80 14.50
N THR A 20 24.52 -12.04 13.71
CA THR A 20 24.99 -11.39 12.47
C THR A 20 25.28 -9.90 12.65
N GLY A 21 25.15 -9.34 13.86
CA GLY A 21 25.38 -7.93 14.15
C GLY A 21 24.33 -6.98 13.56
N ASN A 22 23.13 -7.48 13.20
CA ASN A 22 22.10 -6.74 12.46
C ASN A 22 20.89 -6.33 13.34
N LEU A 23 21.06 -6.23 14.66
CA LEU A 23 19.94 -5.88 15.58
C LEU A 23 19.32 -4.52 15.27
N GLN A 24 20.14 -3.52 14.90
CA GLN A 24 19.63 -2.20 14.57
C GLN A 24 18.76 -2.22 13.29
N ASP A 25 19.18 -2.99 12.31
CA ASP A 25 18.43 -3.17 11.06
C ASP A 25 17.12 -3.93 11.30
N LEU A 26 17.14 -4.95 12.17
CA LEU A 26 15.93 -5.65 12.58
C LEU A 26 14.96 -4.70 13.30
N ALA A 27 15.45 -3.86 14.22
CA ALA A 27 14.62 -2.88 14.91
C ALA A 27 13.96 -1.89 13.92
N ARG A 28 14.74 -1.39 12.96
CA ARG A 28 14.22 -0.51 11.89
C ARG A 28 13.13 -1.20 11.08
N MET A 29 13.37 -2.44 10.66
CA MET A 29 12.43 -3.22 9.88
C MET A 29 11.14 -3.50 10.65
N THR A 30 11.23 -3.90 11.91
CA THR A 30 10.06 -4.14 12.78
C THR A 30 9.22 -2.88 12.91
N ASN A 31 9.86 -1.71 13.10
CA ASN A 31 9.17 -0.42 13.15
C ASN A 31 8.50 -0.04 11.82
N LEU A 32 9.15 -0.31 10.69
CA LEU A 32 8.56 -0.10 9.36
C LEU A 32 7.32 -0.98 9.17
N MET A 33 7.39 -2.25 9.50
CA MET A 33 6.32 -3.22 9.30
C MET A 33 5.11 -3.00 10.20
N THR A 34 5.34 -2.52 11.41
CA THR A 34 4.27 -2.23 12.37
C THR A 34 3.73 -0.80 12.28
N GLY A 35 4.32 0.03 11.43
CA GLY A 35 3.96 1.44 11.27
C GLY A 35 4.27 2.29 12.51
N VAL A 36 5.14 1.81 13.40
CA VAL A 36 5.58 2.50 14.63
C VAL A 36 6.81 3.37 14.34
N LEU A 37 6.76 4.19 13.31
CA LEU A 37 7.86 5.10 12.98
C LEU A 37 7.72 6.44 13.70
N SER A 38 8.83 6.88 14.31
CA SER A 38 8.95 8.23 14.82
C SER A 38 9.57 9.13 13.75
N LEU A 39 8.78 10.04 13.17
CA LEU A 39 9.29 11.06 12.25
C LEU A 39 10.37 11.94 12.93
N LYS A 40 10.31 12.10 14.25
CA LYS A 40 11.34 12.80 15.03
C LYS A 40 12.66 12.02 15.04
N GLY A 41 12.60 10.71 15.24
CA GLY A 41 13.78 9.83 15.23
C GLY A 41 14.46 9.72 13.88
N MET A 42 13.78 10.12 12.79
CA MET A 42 14.35 10.17 11.43
C MET A 42 14.94 11.55 11.06
N GLY A 43 15.11 12.45 12.03
CA GLY A 43 15.71 13.77 11.80
C GLY A 43 14.81 14.77 11.05
N THR A 44 13.50 14.48 10.89
CA THR A 44 12.59 15.40 10.25
C THR A 44 12.30 16.60 11.15
N SER A 45 12.47 17.82 10.61
CA SER A 45 12.15 19.06 11.34
C SER A 45 10.67 19.15 11.70
N ALA A 46 10.34 19.93 12.74
CA ALA A 46 8.96 20.16 13.14
C ALA A 46 8.10 20.71 11.98
N PHE A 47 8.67 21.62 11.20
CA PHE A 47 8.02 22.20 10.03
C PHE A 47 7.66 21.14 8.98
N LYS A 48 8.60 20.27 8.60
CA LYS A 48 8.34 19.18 7.66
C LYS A 48 7.28 18.21 8.16
N ARG A 49 7.27 17.91 9.47
CA ARG A 49 6.23 17.06 10.08
C ARG A 49 4.85 17.69 10.00
N ASN A 50 4.76 18.98 10.33
CA ASN A 50 3.49 19.72 10.28
C ASN A 50 2.99 19.85 8.84
N LEU A 51 3.88 20.09 7.87
CA LEU A 51 3.55 20.16 6.46
C LEU A 51 3.04 18.80 5.95
N LEU A 52 3.72 17.70 6.28
CA LEU A 52 3.28 16.35 5.91
C LEU A 52 1.92 15.98 6.53
N ASN A 53 1.63 16.48 7.75
CA ASN A 53 0.34 16.26 8.40
C ASN A 53 -0.78 17.10 7.79
N ALA A 54 -0.45 18.35 7.38
CA ALA A 54 -1.45 19.30 6.90
C ALA A 54 -1.79 19.15 5.42
N VAL A 55 -0.82 18.82 4.58
CA VAL A 55 -0.94 18.94 3.12
C VAL A 55 -0.76 17.58 2.40
N GLY A 56 -0.08 16.62 3.04
CA GLY A 56 0.42 15.47 2.32
C GLY A 56 -0.43 14.21 2.39
N PHE A 57 -0.78 13.75 3.58
CA PHE A 57 -1.30 12.40 3.74
C PHE A 57 -2.24 12.25 4.93
N PHE A 58 -3.28 11.46 4.75
CA PHE A 58 -4.22 11.10 5.84
C PHE A 58 -3.52 10.45 7.05
N SER A 59 -2.45 9.68 6.81
CA SER A 59 -1.64 9.09 7.88
C SER A 59 -0.16 9.08 7.47
N PRO A 60 0.58 10.20 7.64
CA PRO A 60 1.91 10.35 7.05
C PRO A 60 2.92 9.32 7.55
N ARG A 61 2.84 8.91 8.81
CA ARG A 61 3.73 7.87 9.36
C ARG A 61 3.51 6.52 8.69
N TYR A 62 2.26 6.14 8.52
CA TYR A 62 1.87 4.88 7.89
C TYR A 62 2.23 4.86 6.41
N THR A 63 1.92 5.94 5.71
CA THR A 63 2.25 6.11 4.29
C THR A 63 3.76 6.09 4.06
N TYR A 64 4.52 6.83 4.89
CA TYR A 64 5.97 6.80 4.82
C TYR A 64 6.54 5.39 5.06
N ALA A 65 6.03 4.66 6.05
CA ALA A 65 6.46 3.28 6.32
C ALA A 65 6.23 2.38 5.11
N GLN A 66 5.11 2.53 4.42
CA GLN A 66 4.81 1.78 3.20
C GLN A 66 5.80 2.09 2.07
N PHE A 67 6.05 3.38 1.79
CA PHE A 67 7.02 3.77 0.74
C PHE A 67 8.46 3.39 1.10
N ALA A 68 8.86 3.52 2.35
CA ALA A 68 10.18 3.10 2.82
C ALA A 68 10.37 1.58 2.66
N MET A 69 9.32 0.79 2.95
CA MET A 69 9.36 -0.66 2.74
C MET A 69 9.52 -1.00 1.25
N VAL A 70 8.76 -0.37 0.36
CA VAL A 70 8.92 -0.54 -1.10
C VAL A 70 10.33 -0.15 -1.54
N GLY A 71 10.88 0.95 -1.01
CA GLY A 71 12.25 1.36 -1.27
C GLY A 71 13.29 0.30 -0.87
N HIS A 72 13.11 -0.33 0.28
CA HIS A 72 13.97 -1.45 0.73
C HIS A 72 13.81 -2.70 -0.13
N LEU A 73 12.58 -2.99 -0.60
CA LEU A 73 12.34 -4.11 -1.50
C LEU A 73 13.07 -3.95 -2.84
N LEU A 74 13.02 -2.75 -3.42
CA LEU A 74 13.50 -2.49 -4.77
C LEU A 74 15.01 -2.19 -4.81
N LYS A 75 15.50 -1.34 -3.92
CA LYS A 75 16.88 -0.80 -3.96
C LYS A 75 17.75 -1.23 -2.80
N GLY A 76 17.17 -1.82 -1.76
CA GLY A 76 17.92 -2.18 -0.56
C GLY A 76 18.86 -3.36 -0.79
N ASN A 77 20.05 -3.24 -0.25
CA ASN A 77 21.01 -4.32 -0.08
C ASN A 77 21.18 -4.63 1.42
N GLY A 78 21.58 -5.84 1.75
CA GLY A 78 21.80 -6.24 3.13
C GLY A 78 20.64 -6.96 3.79
N TYR A 79 20.75 -7.12 5.11
CA TYR A 79 19.84 -7.94 5.92
C TYR A 79 18.38 -7.49 5.85
N THR A 80 18.12 -6.20 6.06
CA THR A 80 16.75 -5.64 6.07
C THR A 80 16.03 -5.84 4.74
N ALA A 81 16.74 -5.62 3.63
CA ALA A 81 16.17 -5.80 2.29
C ALA A 81 15.86 -7.28 1.99
N LYS A 82 16.77 -8.20 2.39
CA LYS A 82 16.55 -9.64 2.23
C LYS A 82 15.32 -10.09 3.02
N GLN A 83 15.21 -9.70 4.28
CA GLN A 83 14.07 -10.04 5.13
C GLN A 83 12.76 -9.43 4.61
N ALA A 84 12.78 -8.17 4.18
CA ALA A 84 11.61 -7.52 3.58
C ALA A 84 11.12 -8.29 2.33
N ARG A 85 12.04 -8.70 1.44
CA ARG A 85 11.70 -9.50 0.26
C ARG A 85 11.11 -10.86 0.64
N GLN A 86 11.73 -11.57 1.56
CA GLN A 86 11.24 -12.88 2.01
C GLN A 86 9.82 -12.77 2.61
N MET A 87 9.58 -11.74 3.43
CA MET A 87 8.27 -11.54 4.05
C MET A 87 7.20 -11.17 3.02
N VAL A 88 7.50 -10.28 2.08
CA VAL A 88 6.55 -9.91 1.04
C VAL A 88 6.24 -11.10 0.16
N LEU A 89 7.26 -11.80 -0.33
CA LEU A 89 7.07 -13.01 -1.16
C LEU A 89 6.29 -14.09 -0.40
N GLY A 90 6.66 -14.37 0.86
CA GLY A 90 5.94 -15.32 1.70
C GLY A 90 4.47 -14.93 1.91
N THR A 91 4.20 -13.65 2.15
CA THR A 91 2.83 -13.15 2.28
C THR A 91 2.06 -13.26 0.97
N MET A 92 2.68 -12.94 -0.17
CA MET A 92 2.06 -13.10 -1.49
C MET A 92 1.71 -14.55 -1.77
N MET A 93 2.66 -15.46 -1.57
CA MET A 93 2.45 -16.90 -1.78
C MET A 93 1.35 -17.43 -0.86
N PHE A 94 1.41 -17.10 0.42
CA PHE A 94 0.40 -17.51 1.39
C PHE A 94 -0.99 -17.00 1.00
N ASN A 95 -1.14 -15.72 0.72
CA ASN A 95 -2.42 -15.13 0.36
C ASN A 95 -2.97 -15.72 -0.94
N THR A 96 -2.14 -15.82 -1.97
CA THR A 96 -2.57 -16.41 -3.24
C THR A 96 -3.04 -17.84 -3.04
N THR A 97 -2.26 -18.68 -2.33
CA THR A 97 -2.64 -20.06 -2.06
C THR A 97 -3.89 -20.15 -1.21
N PHE A 98 -3.93 -19.42 -0.09
CA PHE A 98 -5.06 -19.46 0.84
C PHE A 98 -6.36 -19.03 0.17
N PHE A 99 -6.36 -17.88 -0.52
CA PHE A 99 -7.58 -17.38 -1.15
C PHE A 99 -7.99 -18.17 -2.39
N THR A 100 -7.03 -18.79 -3.10
CA THR A 100 -7.36 -19.74 -4.18
C THR A 100 -8.09 -20.95 -3.60
N LEU A 101 -7.54 -21.58 -2.56
CA LEU A 101 -8.16 -22.74 -1.94
C LEU A 101 -9.51 -22.42 -1.30
N ALA A 102 -9.61 -21.27 -0.62
CA ALA A 102 -10.87 -20.81 -0.02
C ALA A 102 -11.94 -20.52 -1.08
N ALA A 103 -11.58 -19.86 -2.18
CA ALA A 103 -12.50 -19.60 -3.28
C ALA A 103 -12.97 -20.92 -3.93
N MET A 104 -12.05 -21.85 -4.19
CA MET A 104 -12.40 -23.17 -4.74
C MET A 104 -13.32 -23.95 -3.80
N ALA A 105 -13.08 -23.94 -2.49
CA ALA A 105 -13.92 -24.59 -1.50
C ALA A 105 -15.34 -24.01 -1.43
N LEU A 106 -15.48 -22.72 -1.78
CA LEU A 106 -16.77 -22.00 -1.85
C LEU A 106 -17.40 -22.02 -3.27
N GLY A 107 -16.79 -22.72 -4.24
CA GLY A 107 -17.27 -22.75 -5.62
C GLY A 107 -17.14 -21.40 -6.34
N GLN A 108 -16.21 -20.54 -5.92
CA GLN A 108 -16.00 -19.19 -6.45
C GLN A 108 -14.74 -19.13 -7.32
N LYS A 109 -14.72 -18.15 -8.24
CA LYS A 109 -13.49 -17.83 -8.98
C LYS A 109 -12.47 -17.19 -8.01
N PRO A 110 -11.21 -17.69 -8.00
CA PRO A 110 -10.16 -17.04 -7.20
C PRO A 110 -9.88 -15.61 -7.69
N MET A 111 -9.85 -14.67 -6.75
CA MET A 111 -9.52 -13.26 -6.98
C MET A 111 -8.03 -13.05 -6.70
N ILE A 112 -7.18 -13.26 -7.70
CA ILE A 112 -5.71 -13.26 -7.58
C ILE A 112 -5.01 -12.32 -8.56
N ASP A 113 -5.75 -11.67 -9.45
CA ASP A 113 -5.21 -10.72 -10.42
C ASP A 113 -5.14 -9.30 -9.82
N PRO A 114 -3.94 -8.74 -9.60
CA PRO A 114 -3.77 -7.44 -8.96
C PRO A 114 -4.17 -6.24 -9.83
N ARG A 115 -4.38 -6.45 -11.13
CA ARG A 115 -4.73 -5.36 -12.04
C ARG A 115 -6.06 -4.71 -11.67
N PRO A 116 -6.26 -3.43 -11.98
CA PRO A 116 -7.55 -2.78 -11.77
C PRO A 116 -8.66 -3.44 -12.59
N LYS A 117 -9.89 -3.36 -12.13
CA LYS A 117 -11.06 -3.95 -12.83
C LYS A 117 -11.20 -3.45 -14.28
N ARG A 118 -10.85 -2.19 -14.56
CA ARG A 118 -10.85 -1.62 -15.93
C ARG A 118 -9.88 -2.33 -16.90
N MET A 119 -8.85 -3.01 -16.37
CA MET A 119 -7.88 -3.80 -17.13
C MET A 119 -8.16 -5.32 -17.04
N GLY A 120 -9.37 -5.70 -16.62
CA GLY A 120 -9.78 -7.10 -16.49
C GLY A 120 -9.29 -7.81 -15.23
N GLY A 121 -8.64 -7.11 -14.31
CA GLY A 121 -8.18 -7.67 -13.05
C GLY A 121 -9.22 -7.62 -11.94
N ASP A 122 -8.85 -8.07 -10.74
CA ASP A 122 -9.74 -8.16 -9.59
C ASP A 122 -9.81 -6.84 -8.78
N GLY A 123 -8.89 -5.92 -9.01
CA GLY A 123 -8.91 -4.58 -8.40
C GLY A 123 -8.94 -4.61 -6.87
N ALA A 124 -9.98 -4.03 -6.28
CA ALA A 124 -10.17 -4.00 -4.83
C ALA A 124 -10.52 -5.36 -4.23
N ASP A 125 -10.96 -6.31 -5.06
CA ASP A 125 -11.36 -7.65 -4.63
C ASP A 125 -10.20 -8.65 -4.59
N LEU A 126 -8.98 -8.21 -4.91
CA LEU A 126 -7.77 -9.03 -4.83
C LEU A 126 -7.65 -9.71 -3.45
N TRP A 127 -7.43 -11.02 -3.44
CA TRP A 127 -7.36 -11.85 -2.25
C TRP A 127 -8.57 -11.69 -1.32
N THR A 128 -9.75 -11.80 -1.91
CA THR A 128 -10.99 -11.85 -1.15
C THR A 128 -11.82 -13.06 -1.56
N VAL A 129 -12.68 -13.49 -0.64
CA VAL A 129 -13.77 -14.45 -0.90
C VAL A 129 -15.09 -13.86 -0.45
N GLN A 130 -16.15 -14.21 -1.13
CA GLN A 130 -17.51 -13.79 -0.74
C GLN A 130 -18.11 -14.82 0.21
N VAL A 131 -18.60 -14.35 1.35
CA VAL A 131 -19.31 -15.17 2.33
C VAL A 131 -20.64 -14.48 2.61
N GLY A 132 -21.72 -15.03 2.05
CA GLY A 132 -23.03 -14.39 2.04
C GLY A 132 -22.99 -13.09 1.23
N ASP A 133 -23.43 -12.00 1.83
CA ASP A 133 -23.46 -10.64 1.26
C ASP A 133 -22.13 -9.86 1.46
N LYS A 134 -21.16 -10.45 2.18
CA LYS A 134 -19.92 -9.77 2.55
C LYS A 134 -18.71 -10.38 1.85
N ARG A 135 -17.73 -9.51 1.56
CA ARG A 135 -16.41 -9.93 1.12
C ARG A 135 -15.42 -9.93 2.28
N ILE A 136 -14.75 -11.05 2.45
CA ILE A 136 -13.72 -11.23 3.46
C ILE A 136 -12.37 -11.30 2.75
N GLY A 137 -11.43 -10.48 3.17
CA GLY A 137 -10.12 -10.40 2.56
C GLY A 137 -9.04 -10.00 3.55
N VAL A 138 -7.80 -9.97 3.06
CA VAL A 138 -6.63 -9.57 3.85
C VAL A 138 -6.50 -8.05 3.87
N GLY A 139 -6.28 -7.53 5.06
CA GLY A 139 -5.86 -6.15 5.27
C GLY A 139 -4.41 -6.09 5.79
N GLY A 140 -3.92 -4.89 6.02
CA GLY A 140 -2.66 -4.66 6.72
C GLY A 140 -1.67 -3.79 5.97
N ILE A 141 -0.56 -3.48 6.67
CA ILE A 141 0.44 -2.52 6.16
C ILE A 141 1.15 -3.01 4.90
N ILE A 142 1.32 -4.31 4.74
CA ILE A 142 2.02 -4.91 3.59
C ILE A 142 1.10 -5.01 2.38
N TYR A 143 -0.21 -5.16 2.59
CA TYR A 143 -1.17 -5.38 1.50
C TYR A 143 -1.20 -4.22 0.49
N ALA A 144 -1.31 -2.99 0.97
CA ALA A 144 -1.42 -1.82 0.10
C ALA A 144 -0.17 -1.61 -0.78
N PRO A 145 1.07 -1.60 -0.26
CA PRO A 145 2.27 -1.48 -1.09
C PRO A 145 2.47 -2.68 -2.03
N MET A 146 2.13 -3.90 -1.61
CA MET A 146 2.16 -5.06 -2.49
C MET A 146 1.22 -4.91 -3.67
N LYS A 147 -0.02 -4.50 -3.41
CA LYS A 147 -1.02 -4.25 -4.45
C LYS A 147 -0.53 -3.21 -5.47
N VAL A 148 0.02 -2.09 -4.99
CA VAL A 148 0.59 -1.06 -5.86
C VAL A 148 1.73 -1.63 -6.71
N MET A 149 2.62 -2.41 -6.11
CA MET A 149 3.74 -3.02 -6.82
C MET A 149 3.26 -3.99 -7.91
N MET A 150 2.32 -4.88 -7.59
CA MET A 150 1.77 -5.84 -8.55
C MET A 150 0.98 -5.15 -9.67
N ASP A 151 0.18 -4.13 -9.33
CA ASP A 151 -0.55 -3.31 -10.28
C ASP A 151 0.41 -2.55 -11.22
N THR A 152 1.50 -2.01 -10.67
CA THR A 152 2.56 -1.35 -11.48
C THR A 152 3.26 -2.34 -12.40
N MET A 153 3.57 -3.54 -11.93
CA MET A 153 4.18 -4.58 -12.77
C MET A 153 3.22 -5.05 -13.87
N GLY A 154 1.94 -5.26 -13.55
CA GLY A 154 0.93 -5.59 -14.54
C GLY A 154 0.76 -4.50 -15.59
N THR A 155 0.69 -3.23 -15.16
CA THR A 155 0.63 -2.09 -16.08
C THR A 155 1.88 -1.98 -16.95
N ALA A 156 3.06 -2.27 -16.42
CA ALA A 156 4.31 -2.26 -17.20
C ALA A 156 4.32 -3.30 -18.34
N VAL A 157 3.60 -4.39 -18.17
CA VAL A 157 3.48 -5.44 -19.19
C VAL A 157 2.37 -5.13 -20.20
N ASP A 158 1.21 -4.70 -19.72
CA ASP A 158 0.01 -4.57 -20.56
C ASP A 158 -0.08 -3.18 -21.26
N ASP A 159 0.37 -2.11 -20.58
CA ASP A 159 0.30 -0.73 -21.04
C ASP A 159 1.44 0.10 -20.42
N PRO A 160 2.68 -0.06 -20.90
CA PRO A 160 3.85 0.62 -20.32
C PRO A 160 3.74 2.16 -20.40
N ASP A 161 3.02 2.71 -21.38
CA ASP A 161 2.85 4.15 -21.55
C ASP A 161 2.04 4.75 -20.39
N ALA A 162 1.12 3.98 -19.80
CA ALA A 162 0.37 4.41 -18.62
C ALA A 162 1.26 4.73 -17.40
N LEU A 163 2.47 4.17 -17.33
CA LEU A 163 3.43 4.52 -16.27
C LEU A 163 4.05 5.90 -16.44
N ALA A 164 4.07 6.41 -17.65
CA ALA A 164 4.60 7.74 -17.98
C ALA A 164 3.52 8.84 -17.91
N THR A 165 2.24 8.46 -17.85
CA THR A 165 1.13 9.42 -17.79
C THR A 165 0.99 10.04 -16.39
N PHE A 166 0.50 11.28 -16.37
CA PHE A 166 0.19 11.99 -15.12
C PHE A 166 -1.32 11.97 -14.83
N ASP A 167 -1.92 10.79 -14.95
CA ASP A 167 -3.34 10.57 -14.71
C ASP A 167 -3.61 9.30 -13.88
N MET A 168 -4.89 8.93 -13.73
CA MET A 168 -5.30 7.77 -12.94
C MET A 168 -5.02 6.42 -13.61
N SER A 169 -4.53 6.40 -14.85
CA SER A 169 -4.02 5.18 -15.46
C SER A 169 -2.74 4.71 -14.78
N ASN A 170 -1.93 5.67 -14.29
CA ASN A 170 -0.71 5.39 -13.56
C ASN A 170 -1.03 4.83 -12.14
N PRO A 171 -0.68 3.57 -11.83
CA PRO A 171 -0.99 2.94 -10.56
C PRO A 171 -0.31 3.61 -9.35
N VAL A 172 0.87 4.21 -9.55
CA VAL A 172 1.59 4.92 -8.48
C VAL A 172 0.86 6.22 -8.12
N LEU A 173 0.44 6.99 -9.12
CA LEU A 173 -0.33 8.22 -8.89
C LEU A 173 -1.71 7.94 -8.30
N ARG A 174 -2.37 6.87 -8.75
CA ARG A 174 -3.63 6.41 -8.16
C ARG A 174 -3.48 6.04 -6.69
N ALA A 175 -2.41 5.31 -6.35
CA ALA A 175 -2.11 4.94 -4.97
C ALA A 175 -1.77 6.17 -4.11
N TYR A 176 -1.01 7.11 -4.65
CA TYR A 176 -0.70 8.38 -3.99
C TYR A 176 -1.98 9.17 -3.70
N ARG A 177 -2.85 9.34 -4.69
CA ARG A 177 -4.11 10.05 -4.53
C ARG A 177 -5.02 9.40 -3.49
N GLY A 178 -5.13 8.08 -3.46
CA GLY A 178 -5.89 7.35 -2.45
C GLY A 178 -5.34 7.46 -1.02
N LYS A 179 -4.11 7.98 -0.86
CA LYS A 179 -3.47 8.24 0.45
C LYS A 179 -3.35 9.72 0.77
N SER A 180 -3.67 10.60 -0.16
CA SER A 180 -3.62 12.04 0.07
C SER A 180 -4.75 12.48 1.02
N ALA A 181 -4.52 13.55 1.75
CA ALA A 181 -5.55 14.18 2.57
C ALA A 181 -6.68 14.73 1.69
N GLY A 182 -7.90 14.83 2.20
CA GLY A 182 -9.08 15.28 1.44
C GLY A 182 -8.84 16.55 0.66
N PHE A 183 -8.23 17.57 1.30
CA PHE A 183 -7.88 18.83 0.62
C PHE A 183 -6.96 18.63 -0.60
N THR A 184 -5.95 17.77 -0.48
CA THR A 184 -5.03 17.48 -1.60
C THR A 184 -5.74 16.67 -2.70
N GLY A 185 -6.63 15.76 -2.33
CA GLY A 185 -7.44 14.99 -3.27
C GLY A 185 -8.41 15.85 -4.06
N GLU A 186 -9.09 16.78 -3.40
CA GLU A 186 -9.99 17.73 -4.06
C GLU A 186 -9.24 18.74 -4.94
N SER A 187 -8.13 19.29 -4.45
CA SER A 187 -7.27 20.16 -5.26
C SER A 187 -6.78 19.46 -6.53
N TRP A 188 -6.43 18.18 -6.42
CA TRP A 188 -6.07 17.37 -7.57
C TRP A 188 -7.24 17.20 -8.56
N SER A 189 -8.45 16.96 -8.05
CA SER A 189 -9.66 16.86 -8.89
C SER A 189 -9.93 18.15 -9.65
N LEU A 190 -9.75 19.30 -9.00
CA LEU A 190 -9.88 20.61 -9.63
C LEU A 190 -8.83 20.85 -10.72
N ILE A 191 -7.57 20.45 -10.48
CA ILE A 191 -6.47 20.64 -11.44
C ILE A 191 -6.63 19.71 -12.65
N THR A 192 -7.02 18.45 -12.41
CA THR A 192 -7.11 17.43 -13.47
C THR A 192 -8.48 17.38 -14.16
N GLY A 193 -9.49 18.06 -13.62
CA GLY A 193 -10.86 18.00 -14.11
C GLY A 193 -11.52 16.63 -13.95
N ARG A 194 -10.91 15.74 -13.15
CA ARG A 194 -11.40 14.37 -12.92
C ARG A 194 -11.46 14.04 -11.43
N ASP A 195 -12.53 13.37 -11.04
CA ASP A 195 -12.72 12.92 -9.67
C ASP A 195 -11.81 11.72 -9.30
N TYR A 196 -12.02 11.17 -8.09
CA TYR A 196 -11.27 10.02 -7.56
C TYR A 196 -11.45 8.75 -8.42
N ILE A 197 -12.59 8.58 -9.08
CA ILE A 197 -12.93 7.41 -9.90
C ILE A 197 -12.43 7.61 -11.35
N GLY A 198 -12.01 8.84 -11.69
CA GLY A 198 -11.58 9.22 -13.04
C GLY A 198 -12.69 9.79 -13.90
N GLU A 199 -13.88 9.99 -13.32
CA GLU A 199 -14.98 10.66 -14.00
C GLU A 199 -14.73 12.18 -14.09
N PRO A 200 -15.22 12.86 -15.14
CA PRO A 200 -15.13 14.32 -15.24
C PRO A 200 -15.79 14.95 -14.02
N VAL A 201 -15.09 15.83 -13.34
CA VAL A 201 -15.70 16.70 -12.32
C VAL A 201 -16.65 17.61 -13.10
N ARG A 202 -17.97 17.43 -12.86
CA ARG A 202 -19.00 18.27 -13.47
C ARG A 202 -18.70 19.73 -13.22
N ASP A 203 -18.91 20.53 -14.24
CA ASP A 203 -18.59 21.94 -14.35
C ASP A 203 -18.63 22.71 -13.02
N GLY A 204 -17.55 23.42 -12.79
CA GLY A 204 -17.14 24.04 -11.57
C GLY A 204 -18.24 24.61 -10.67
N TRP A 205 -18.01 24.48 -9.37
CA TRP A 205 -18.78 25.12 -8.30
C TRP A 205 -20.18 24.60 -7.97
N SER A 206 -20.71 23.61 -8.68
CA SER A 206 -21.99 22.99 -8.32
C SER A 206 -21.91 21.87 -7.27
N VAL A 207 -20.71 21.59 -6.76
CA VAL A 207 -20.49 20.52 -5.77
C VAL A 207 -21.04 20.86 -4.38
N SER A 208 -21.41 22.12 -4.12
CA SER A 208 -21.81 22.53 -2.77
C SER A 208 -23.31 22.35 -2.45
N THR A 209 -24.14 22.03 -3.42
CA THR A 209 -25.59 21.97 -3.20
C THR A 209 -26.16 20.57 -2.98
N ASP A 210 -25.42 19.52 -3.33
CA ASP A 210 -25.91 18.13 -3.17
C ASP A 210 -25.51 17.49 -1.82
N TYR A 211 -24.81 18.22 -0.95
CA TYR A 211 -24.39 17.76 0.38
C TYR A 211 -24.91 18.64 1.52
N LEU A 212 -25.87 19.55 1.27
CA LEU A 212 -26.64 20.28 2.27
C LEU A 212 -28.09 19.85 2.23
#